data_54e66f6bedf7d5eb9dfd61ee0776c1ee
#
_entry.id   54e66f6bedf7d5eb9dfd61ee0776c1ee
#
_cell.length_a   1.000
_cell.length_b   1.000
_cell.length_c   1.000
_cell.angle_alpha   90.00
_cell.angle_beta   90.00
_cell.angle_gamma   90.00
#
_symmetry.space_group_name_H-M   'P 1'
#
loop_
_entity.id
_entity.type
_entity.pdbx_description
1 polymer ?
#
loop_
_entity_poly.entity_id
_entity_poly.type
_entity_poly.pdbx_seq_one_letter_code
_entity_poly.pdbx_strand_id
1 'polypeptide(L)'
;TTLGSFKMSYQDWLKLELQSDGVMLVTMQNAPVNAFDPNSLGELKALFVKLATDDATKAVVLASNLKVFSAGLNLKEAQHYDVAAQKAIVDGFHETFLEIFAFPKPLIVAVEGAAIAGGFFPVVCSDYRVAGPRATFGLAEVRVGVGMPAGLMEIIRSMLSPNDRRRILQNGAAIRVDAAIQAGIVDELVQDGDALHQALQVAQDYAQIPPKAYATVKFQNRQHTIEALKAEIAKSAASKPMPWFTDET
;
A
#
# COMPACT_ATOMS: atom_id res chain seq x y z
N THR A 1 21.90 -6.78 24.63
CA THR A 1 21.41 -5.40 24.66
C THR A 1 19.91 -5.46 24.37
N THR A 2 19.12 -5.12 25.37
CA THR A 2 17.67 -5.29 25.46
C THR A 2 16.99 -4.46 24.35
N LEU A 3 16.32 -5.12 23.43
CA LEU A 3 15.40 -4.50 22.49
C LEU A 3 14.34 -3.72 23.27
N GLY A 4 14.36 -2.40 23.14
CA GLY A 4 13.33 -1.54 23.69
C GLY A 4 11.97 -2.04 23.21
N SER A 5 11.07 -2.33 24.14
CA SER A 5 9.76 -2.91 23.87
C SER A 5 8.96 -1.99 22.94
N PHE A 6 8.76 -2.44 21.73
CA PHE A 6 7.81 -1.87 20.77
C PHE A 6 6.38 -2.10 21.28
N LYS A 7 5.96 -1.36 22.31
CA LYS A 7 4.57 -1.30 22.71
C LYS A 7 3.87 -0.16 21.98
N MET A 8 3.62 -0.32 20.68
CA MET A 8 2.45 0.26 20.05
C MET A 8 1.44 -0.89 19.89
N SER A 9 0.25 -0.69 20.41
CA SER A 9 -0.87 -1.60 20.23
C SER A 9 -1.37 -1.47 18.81
N TYR A 10 -0.79 -2.20 17.87
CA TYR A 10 -1.35 -2.39 16.52
C TYR A 10 -2.41 -3.49 16.60
N GLN A 11 -3.45 -3.35 17.38
CA GLN A 11 -4.58 -4.29 17.55
C GLN A 11 -4.36 -5.71 16.95
N ASP A 12 -3.18 -6.30 17.16
CA ASP A 12 -2.74 -7.64 16.72
C ASP A 12 -2.82 -7.94 15.20
N TRP A 13 -3.13 -6.94 14.33
CA TRP A 13 -3.26 -7.17 12.88
C TRP A 13 -1.97 -6.94 12.08
N LEU A 14 -0.97 -6.29 12.67
CA LEU A 14 0.39 -6.14 12.12
C LEU A 14 1.40 -6.85 13.01
N LYS A 15 2.04 -7.87 12.47
CA LYS A 15 3.20 -8.51 13.11
C LYS A 15 4.49 -7.89 12.58
N LEU A 16 5.38 -7.50 13.48
CA LEU A 16 6.66 -6.85 13.15
C LEU A 16 7.81 -7.75 13.58
N GLU A 17 8.72 -8.05 12.65
CA GLU A 17 9.88 -8.91 12.90
C GLU A 17 11.11 -8.29 12.25
N LEU A 18 12.05 -7.79 13.07
CA LEU A 18 13.34 -7.32 12.56
C LEU A 18 14.20 -8.53 12.21
N GLN A 19 14.47 -8.70 10.93
CA GLN A 19 15.34 -9.73 10.38
C GLN A 19 16.80 -9.32 10.50
N SER A 20 17.72 -10.23 10.16
CA SER A 20 19.12 -9.90 9.97
C SER A 20 19.28 -8.76 8.96
N ASP A 21 20.40 -8.06 9.02
CA ASP A 21 20.76 -6.96 8.07
C ASP A 21 19.84 -5.72 8.10
N GLY A 22 18.93 -5.62 9.09
CA GLY A 22 18.07 -4.45 9.27
C GLY A 22 16.82 -4.47 8.37
N VAL A 23 16.40 -5.61 7.85
CA VAL A 23 15.14 -5.75 7.14
C VAL A 23 13.99 -5.91 8.13
N MET A 24 13.03 -5.00 8.13
CA MET A 24 11.80 -5.11 8.91
C MET A 24 10.74 -5.84 8.12
N LEU A 25 10.36 -7.04 8.55
CA LEU A 25 9.20 -7.75 8.03
C LEU A 25 7.95 -7.24 8.75
N VAL A 26 7.02 -6.72 7.96
CA VAL A 26 5.67 -6.31 8.38
C VAL A 26 4.67 -7.27 7.77
N THR A 27 4.00 -8.06 8.61
CA THR A 27 3.01 -9.05 8.15
C THR A 27 1.61 -8.59 8.53
N MET A 28 0.76 -8.37 7.54
CA MET A 28 -0.67 -8.12 7.74
C MET A 28 -1.41 -9.42 8.05
N GLN A 29 -2.26 -9.40 9.08
CA GLN A 29 -3.00 -10.58 9.55
C GLN A 29 -4.43 -10.26 10.01
N ASN A 30 -5.06 -9.22 9.43
CA ASN A 30 -6.44 -8.86 9.70
C ASN A 30 -7.41 -9.74 8.91
N ALA A 31 -7.78 -10.89 9.51
CA ALA A 31 -8.70 -11.84 8.88
C ALA A 31 -10.09 -11.23 8.64
N PRO A 32 -10.78 -11.66 7.56
CA PRO A 32 -10.36 -12.70 6.61
C PRO A 32 -9.55 -12.19 5.41
N VAL A 33 -9.45 -10.87 5.16
CA VAL A 33 -8.98 -10.35 3.87
C VAL A 33 -8.10 -9.11 3.99
N ASN A 34 -7.53 -8.81 5.15
CA ASN A 34 -6.76 -7.60 5.41
C ASN A 34 -7.49 -6.33 4.94
N ALA A 35 -8.79 -6.22 5.26
CA ALA A 35 -9.57 -5.06 4.90
C ALA A 35 -9.16 -3.85 5.75
N PHE A 36 -9.18 -2.67 5.11
CA PHE A 36 -8.87 -1.40 5.75
C PHE A 36 -10.14 -0.72 6.29
N ASP A 37 -9.97 -0.08 7.43
CA ASP A 37 -10.88 0.85 8.07
C ASP A 37 -10.09 2.09 8.55
N PRO A 38 -10.72 3.15 9.10
CA PRO A 38 -10.01 4.33 9.55
C PRO A 38 -8.93 4.04 10.60
N ASN A 39 -9.13 3.06 11.48
CA ASN A 39 -8.17 2.71 12.53
C ASN A 39 -6.94 2.02 11.94
N SER A 40 -7.14 0.98 11.14
CA SER A 40 -6.05 0.24 10.51
C SER A 40 -5.21 1.10 9.56
N LEU A 41 -5.83 2.04 8.84
CA LEU A 41 -5.11 3.04 8.04
C LEU A 41 -4.27 3.96 8.92
N GLY A 42 -4.82 4.48 10.03
CA GLY A 42 -4.08 5.30 10.97
C GLY A 42 -2.89 4.58 11.59
N GLU A 43 -3.05 3.31 11.96
CA GLU A 43 -1.98 2.48 12.50
C GLU A 43 -0.90 2.18 11.46
N LEU A 44 -1.27 1.88 10.23
CA LEU A 44 -0.33 1.64 9.12
C LEU A 44 0.47 2.92 8.81
N LYS A 45 -0.18 4.07 8.77
CA LYS A 45 0.48 5.38 8.64
C LYS A 45 1.49 5.60 9.77
N ALA A 46 1.07 5.44 11.02
CA ALA A 46 1.93 5.64 12.19
C ALA A 46 3.15 4.70 12.17
N LEU A 47 2.95 3.46 11.72
CA LEU A 47 4.05 2.51 11.53
C LEU A 47 5.08 3.03 10.53
N PHE A 48 4.67 3.44 9.33
CA PHE A 48 5.59 3.92 8.30
C PHE A 48 6.30 5.20 8.71
N VAL A 49 5.63 6.14 9.38
CA VAL A 49 6.26 7.33 9.99
C VAL A 49 7.36 6.92 10.96
N LYS A 50 7.12 5.94 11.83
CA LYS A 50 8.08 5.44 12.78
C LYS A 50 9.27 4.74 12.10
N LEU A 51 9.00 3.83 11.17
CA LEU A 51 10.04 3.10 10.45
C LEU A 51 10.92 4.02 9.57
N ALA A 52 10.39 5.15 9.12
CA ALA A 52 11.14 6.14 8.37
C ALA A 52 12.35 6.68 9.16
N THR A 53 12.23 6.82 10.47
CA THR A 53 13.25 7.37 11.37
C THR A 53 13.95 6.33 12.24
N ASP A 54 13.56 5.07 12.19
CA ASP A 54 14.17 3.99 12.98
C ASP A 54 15.51 3.55 12.39
N ASP A 55 16.61 3.83 13.06
CA ASP A 55 17.96 3.52 12.58
C ASP A 55 18.24 2.01 12.44
N ALA A 56 17.50 1.16 13.15
CA ALA A 56 17.63 -0.29 13.06
C ALA A 56 17.01 -0.84 11.75
N THR A 57 16.03 -0.15 11.19
CA THR A 57 15.36 -0.54 9.96
C THR A 57 16.06 0.07 8.74
N LYS A 58 16.60 -0.75 7.85
CA LYS A 58 17.23 -0.33 6.59
C LYS A 58 16.32 -0.53 5.36
N ALA A 59 15.49 -1.56 5.37
CA ALA A 59 14.48 -1.85 4.35
C ALA A 59 13.26 -2.48 5.00
N VAL A 60 12.12 -2.43 4.31
CA VAL A 60 10.85 -3.01 4.78
C VAL A 60 10.36 -4.02 3.77
N VAL A 61 9.92 -5.19 4.25
CA VAL A 61 9.09 -6.12 3.48
C VAL A 61 7.67 -6.09 4.04
N LEU A 62 6.69 -5.80 3.19
CA LEU A 62 5.28 -5.89 3.54
C LEU A 62 4.67 -7.14 2.90
N ALA A 63 4.08 -7.99 3.73
CA ALA A 63 3.50 -9.27 3.33
C ALA A 63 2.15 -9.52 4.02
N SER A 64 1.48 -10.58 3.63
CA SER A 64 0.26 -11.07 4.26
C SER A 64 0.43 -12.53 4.67
N ASN A 65 -0.09 -12.93 5.84
CA ASN A 65 -0.20 -14.34 6.22
C ASN A 65 -1.55 -14.96 5.83
N LEU A 66 -2.39 -14.22 5.10
CA LEU A 66 -3.70 -14.68 4.63
C LEU A 66 -3.62 -15.10 3.16
N LYS A 67 -4.70 -15.76 2.66
CA LYS A 67 -4.84 -16.14 1.25
C LYS A 67 -4.91 -14.95 0.28
N VAL A 68 -5.20 -13.75 0.79
CA VAL A 68 -5.22 -12.51 0.04
C VAL A 68 -4.17 -11.56 0.60
N PHE A 69 -3.64 -10.67 -0.23
CA PHE A 69 -2.77 -9.60 0.24
C PHE A 69 -3.60 -8.55 0.99
N SER A 70 -4.56 -7.94 0.31
CA SER A 70 -5.59 -7.08 0.91
C SER A 70 -6.73 -6.88 -0.07
N ALA A 71 -7.97 -6.86 0.44
CA ALA A 71 -9.17 -6.54 -0.33
C ALA A 71 -9.54 -5.03 -0.31
N GLY A 72 -8.73 -4.19 0.32
CA GLY A 72 -8.99 -2.75 0.42
C GLY A 72 -10.02 -2.40 1.49
N LEU A 73 -10.91 -1.45 1.19
CA LEU A 73 -11.92 -0.97 2.13
C LEU A 73 -12.87 -2.08 2.59
N ASN A 74 -13.18 -2.11 3.89
CA ASN A 74 -14.26 -2.93 4.43
C ASN A 74 -15.63 -2.37 4.01
N LEU A 75 -16.09 -2.72 2.80
CA LEU A 75 -17.34 -2.22 2.25
C LEU A 75 -18.57 -2.61 3.08
N LYS A 76 -18.55 -3.75 3.77
CA LYS A 76 -19.67 -4.19 4.62
C LYS A 76 -19.90 -3.23 5.78
N GLU A 77 -18.85 -2.65 6.31
CA GLU A 77 -18.90 -1.66 7.37
C GLU A 77 -19.11 -0.25 6.79
N ALA A 78 -18.36 0.07 5.74
CA ALA A 78 -18.34 1.40 5.15
C ALA A 78 -19.70 1.82 4.54
N GLN A 79 -20.53 0.88 4.07
CA GLN A 79 -21.90 1.18 3.62
C GLN A 79 -22.79 1.82 4.70
N HIS A 80 -22.41 1.69 5.98
CA HIS A 80 -23.13 2.28 7.11
C HIS A 80 -22.51 3.60 7.61
N TYR A 81 -21.42 4.05 6.95
CA TYR A 81 -20.75 5.28 7.32
C TYR A 81 -21.59 6.51 6.97
N ASP A 82 -21.72 7.42 7.91
CA ASP A 82 -22.20 8.77 7.61
C ASP A 82 -21.16 9.54 6.79
N VAL A 83 -21.54 10.73 6.32
CA VAL A 83 -20.67 11.56 5.45
C VAL A 83 -19.35 11.92 6.16
N ALA A 84 -19.35 12.08 7.48
CA ALA A 84 -18.13 12.39 8.22
C ALA A 84 -17.18 11.19 8.27
N ALA A 85 -17.71 9.98 8.49
CA ALA A 85 -16.94 8.75 8.48
C ALA A 85 -16.44 8.40 7.05
N GLN A 86 -17.25 8.66 6.02
CA GLN A 86 -16.82 8.53 4.62
C GLN A 86 -15.64 9.47 4.31
N LYS A 87 -15.70 10.71 4.79
CA LYS A 87 -14.57 11.64 4.65
C LYS A 87 -13.33 11.13 5.40
N ALA A 88 -13.50 10.65 6.63
CA ALA A 88 -12.38 10.14 7.45
C ALA A 88 -11.66 8.97 6.77
N ILE A 89 -12.38 8.07 6.10
CA ILE A 89 -11.75 6.96 5.36
C ILE A 89 -11.00 7.45 4.11
N VAL A 90 -11.53 8.43 3.37
CA VAL A 90 -10.84 9.03 2.22
C VAL A 90 -9.57 9.77 2.66
N ASP A 91 -9.66 10.56 3.73
CA ASP A 91 -8.49 11.24 4.32
C ASP A 91 -7.46 10.22 4.83
N GLY A 92 -7.92 9.16 5.49
CA GLY A 92 -7.07 8.05 5.94
C GLY A 92 -6.30 7.39 4.80
N PHE A 93 -6.96 7.12 3.67
CA PHE A 93 -6.30 6.61 2.46
C PHE A 93 -5.25 7.58 1.92
N HIS A 94 -5.59 8.85 1.77
CA HIS A 94 -4.69 9.86 1.27
C HIS A 94 -3.43 9.98 2.14
N GLU A 95 -3.61 10.13 3.45
CA GLU A 95 -2.52 10.32 4.39
C GLU A 95 -1.64 9.07 4.50
N THR A 96 -2.24 7.89 4.61
CA THR A 96 -1.50 6.63 4.73
C THR A 96 -0.67 6.35 3.49
N PHE A 97 -1.27 6.50 2.30
CA PHE A 97 -0.52 6.21 1.07
C PHE A 97 0.44 7.32 0.67
N LEU A 98 0.26 8.55 1.16
CA LEU A 98 1.31 9.56 1.10
C LEU A 98 2.56 9.11 1.87
N GLU A 99 2.40 8.67 3.12
CA GLU A 99 3.52 8.22 3.95
C GLU A 99 4.23 7.00 3.37
N ILE A 100 3.46 6.04 2.84
CA ILE A 100 4.04 4.84 2.20
C ILE A 100 4.73 5.21 0.89
N PHE A 101 4.15 6.07 0.06
CA PHE A 101 4.72 6.48 -1.22
C PHE A 101 5.98 7.35 -1.03
N ALA A 102 5.98 8.22 -0.02
CA ALA A 102 7.12 9.07 0.33
C ALA A 102 8.15 8.38 1.24
N PHE A 103 7.93 7.13 1.64
CA PHE A 103 8.78 6.40 2.57
C PHE A 103 10.24 6.39 2.11
N PRO A 104 11.22 6.87 2.92
CA PRO A 104 12.58 7.15 2.44
C PRO A 104 13.46 5.92 2.27
N LYS A 105 13.01 4.76 2.76
CA LYS A 105 13.77 3.51 2.71
C LYS A 105 13.17 2.57 1.66
N PRO A 106 13.90 1.51 1.24
CA PRO A 106 13.35 0.49 0.36
C PRO A 106 12.11 -0.17 0.97
N LEU A 107 11.05 -0.27 0.17
CA LEU A 107 9.83 -1.00 0.47
C LEU A 107 9.62 -2.08 -0.60
N ILE A 108 9.67 -3.33 -0.17
CA ILE A 108 9.43 -4.49 -1.02
C ILE A 108 8.08 -5.11 -0.61
N VAL A 109 7.30 -5.58 -1.55
CA VAL A 109 6.06 -6.31 -1.25
C VAL A 109 6.11 -7.75 -1.73
N ALA A 110 5.56 -8.64 -0.93
CA ALA A 110 5.36 -10.06 -1.26
C ALA A 110 3.86 -10.34 -1.41
N VAL A 111 3.43 -10.72 -2.62
CA VAL A 111 2.00 -10.84 -2.96
C VAL A 111 1.70 -12.27 -3.43
N GLU A 112 1.04 -13.07 -2.59
CA GLU A 112 0.61 -14.44 -2.94
C GLU A 112 -0.83 -14.53 -3.42
N GLY A 113 -1.64 -13.52 -3.16
CA GLY A 113 -3.06 -13.51 -3.48
C GLY A 113 -3.55 -12.16 -3.98
N ALA A 114 -4.85 -11.91 -3.84
CA ALA A 114 -5.46 -10.69 -4.35
C ALA A 114 -4.99 -9.43 -3.61
N ALA A 115 -4.59 -8.41 -4.37
CA ALA A 115 -4.34 -7.04 -3.94
C ALA A 115 -5.29 -6.11 -4.71
N ILE A 116 -6.46 -5.82 -4.13
CA ILE A 116 -7.61 -5.22 -4.84
C ILE A 116 -8.03 -3.92 -4.17
N ALA A 117 -8.52 -2.97 -4.96
CA ALA A 117 -9.02 -1.67 -4.50
C ALA A 117 -7.96 -0.97 -3.63
N GLY A 118 -8.32 -0.46 -2.45
CA GLY A 118 -7.36 0.11 -1.50
C GLY A 118 -6.16 -0.79 -1.18
N GLY A 119 -6.32 -2.12 -1.27
CA GLY A 119 -5.25 -3.11 -1.06
C GLY A 119 -4.19 -3.16 -2.18
N PHE A 120 -4.47 -2.57 -3.33
CA PHE A 120 -3.50 -2.44 -4.41
C PHE A 120 -2.51 -1.29 -4.19
N PHE A 121 -2.85 -0.29 -3.38
CA PHE A 121 -1.99 0.88 -3.17
C PHE A 121 -0.66 0.58 -2.49
N PRO A 122 -0.56 -0.26 -1.44
CA PRO A 122 0.74 -0.67 -0.92
C PRO A 122 1.66 -1.29 -1.99
N VAL A 123 1.07 -2.02 -2.95
CA VAL A 123 1.81 -2.63 -4.07
C VAL A 123 2.38 -1.56 -4.98
N VAL A 124 1.56 -0.62 -5.47
CA VAL A 124 2.06 0.44 -6.38
C VAL A 124 2.93 1.48 -5.68
N CYS A 125 2.80 1.65 -4.36
CA CYS A 125 3.67 2.52 -3.58
C CYS A 125 5.06 1.92 -3.31
N SER A 126 5.23 0.60 -3.45
CA SER A 126 6.49 -0.10 -3.18
C SER A 126 7.55 0.17 -4.26
N ASP A 127 8.78 -0.24 -3.95
CA ASP A 127 9.94 -0.09 -4.82
C ASP A 127 10.25 -1.36 -5.60
N TYR A 128 9.87 -2.51 -5.06
CA TYR A 128 9.98 -3.81 -5.73
C TYR A 128 8.84 -4.75 -5.31
N ARG A 129 8.34 -5.55 -6.26
CA ARG A 129 7.14 -6.34 -6.13
C ARG A 129 7.38 -7.76 -6.57
N VAL A 130 7.38 -8.68 -5.60
CA VAL A 130 7.50 -10.12 -5.82
C VAL A 130 6.11 -10.74 -5.71
N ALA A 131 5.73 -11.54 -6.69
CA ALA A 131 4.41 -12.16 -6.70
C ALA A 131 4.45 -13.66 -6.97
N GLY A 132 3.58 -14.40 -6.31
CA GLY A 132 3.26 -15.78 -6.64
C GLY A 132 2.22 -15.88 -7.78
N PRO A 133 2.01 -17.10 -8.34
CA PRO A 133 1.16 -17.30 -9.52
C PRO A 133 -0.33 -17.06 -9.28
N ARG A 134 -0.78 -17.04 -8.02
CA ARG A 134 -2.17 -16.77 -7.64
C ARG A 134 -2.46 -15.28 -7.45
N ALA A 135 -1.44 -14.43 -7.50
CA ALA A 135 -1.60 -13.00 -7.30
C ALA A 135 -2.51 -12.38 -8.38
N THR A 136 -3.38 -11.49 -7.94
CA THR A 136 -4.23 -10.66 -8.81
C THR A 136 -4.23 -9.23 -8.32
N PHE A 137 -4.35 -8.28 -9.25
CA PHE A 137 -4.20 -6.86 -8.98
C PHE A 137 -5.31 -6.07 -9.65
N GLY A 138 -5.86 -5.06 -8.99
CA GLY A 138 -6.89 -4.24 -9.63
C GLY A 138 -7.51 -3.18 -8.75
N LEU A 139 -8.21 -2.26 -9.41
CA LEU A 139 -8.94 -1.16 -8.80
C LEU A 139 -10.43 -1.35 -9.13
N ALA A 140 -11.17 -1.91 -8.18
CA ALA A 140 -12.54 -2.35 -8.40
C ALA A 140 -13.60 -1.27 -8.07
N GLU A 141 -13.16 -0.06 -7.72
CA GLU A 141 -14.01 1.03 -7.23
C GLU A 141 -15.18 1.34 -8.19
N VAL A 142 -14.91 1.42 -9.48
CA VAL A 142 -15.94 1.67 -10.51
C VAL A 142 -17.03 0.60 -10.55
N ARG A 143 -16.72 -0.64 -10.15
CA ARG A 143 -17.69 -1.76 -10.14
C ARG A 143 -18.64 -1.73 -8.95
N VAL A 144 -18.29 -0.97 -7.94
CA VAL A 144 -19.10 -0.78 -6.72
C VAL A 144 -19.62 0.66 -6.60
N GLY A 145 -19.70 1.40 -7.71
CA GLY A 145 -20.27 2.73 -7.75
C GLY A 145 -19.44 3.81 -7.04
N VAL A 146 -18.17 3.54 -6.73
CA VAL A 146 -17.30 4.47 -6.00
C VAL A 146 -16.25 5.09 -6.92
N GLY A 147 -16.07 6.40 -6.83
CA GLY A 147 -15.01 7.12 -7.54
C GLY A 147 -13.65 6.96 -6.86
N MET A 148 -12.58 7.08 -7.65
CA MET A 148 -11.22 7.08 -7.12
C MET A 148 -10.92 8.42 -6.42
N PRO A 149 -10.48 8.42 -5.14
CA PRO A 149 -10.01 9.63 -4.48
C PRO A 149 -8.90 10.34 -5.26
N ALA A 150 -9.00 11.66 -5.40
CA ALA A 150 -8.15 12.42 -6.31
C ALA A 150 -6.65 12.27 -6.03
N GLY A 151 -6.25 12.27 -4.75
CA GLY A 151 -4.84 12.08 -4.38
C GLY A 151 -4.33 10.69 -4.73
N LEU A 152 -5.14 9.64 -4.54
CA LEU A 152 -4.77 8.28 -4.94
C LEU A 152 -4.61 8.14 -6.45
N MET A 153 -5.40 8.90 -7.23
CA MET A 153 -5.27 8.96 -8.67
C MET A 153 -3.88 9.47 -9.10
N GLU A 154 -3.26 10.38 -8.35
CA GLU A 154 -1.91 10.88 -8.66
C GLU A 154 -0.85 9.78 -8.51
N ILE A 155 -0.96 8.91 -7.49
CA ILE A 155 -0.10 7.73 -7.36
C ILE A 155 -0.26 6.81 -8.58
N ILE A 156 -1.50 6.50 -8.95
CA ILE A 156 -1.77 5.62 -10.10
C ILE A 156 -1.27 6.24 -11.42
N ARG A 157 -1.38 7.56 -11.57
CA ARG A 157 -0.84 8.27 -12.75
C ARG A 157 0.67 8.19 -12.85
N SER A 158 1.35 8.22 -11.72
CA SER A 158 2.80 8.12 -11.64
C SER A 158 3.33 6.71 -11.92
N MET A 159 2.59 5.69 -11.45
CA MET A 159 3.09 4.32 -11.40
C MET A 159 2.65 3.43 -12.57
N LEU A 160 1.58 3.79 -13.28
CA LEU A 160 1.04 2.98 -14.38
C LEU A 160 1.05 3.73 -15.70
N SER A 161 1.28 3.02 -16.79
CA SER A 161 1.16 3.57 -18.14
C SER A 161 -0.27 4.05 -18.43
N PRO A 162 -0.48 5.00 -19.34
CA PRO A 162 -1.83 5.46 -19.72
C PRO A 162 -2.76 4.33 -20.15
N ASN A 163 -2.25 3.31 -20.87
CA ASN A 163 -3.05 2.19 -21.32
C ASN A 163 -3.44 1.25 -20.18
N ASP A 164 -2.52 0.97 -19.25
CA ASP A 164 -2.79 0.09 -18.12
C ASP A 164 -3.75 0.75 -17.13
N ARG A 165 -3.59 2.06 -16.89
CA ARG A 165 -4.57 2.84 -16.11
C ARG A 165 -5.97 2.74 -16.66
N ARG A 166 -6.14 2.96 -17.97
CA ARG A 166 -7.45 2.87 -18.62
C ARG A 166 -8.06 1.49 -18.45
N ARG A 167 -7.28 0.42 -18.62
CA ARG A 167 -7.75 -0.96 -18.46
C ARG A 167 -8.15 -1.28 -17.03
N ILE A 168 -7.32 -0.90 -16.06
CA ILE A 168 -7.52 -1.25 -14.65
C ILE A 168 -8.63 -0.39 -14.02
N LEU A 169 -8.63 0.93 -14.25
CA LEU A 169 -9.58 1.86 -13.64
C LEU A 169 -10.97 1.81 -14.27
N GLN A 170 -11.05 1.86 -15.61
CA GLN A 170 -12.35 1.99 -16.28
C GLN A 170 -13.11 0.67 -16.41
N ASN A 171 -12.41 -0.44 -16.43
CA ASN A 171 -13.03 -1.77 -16.38
C ASN A 171 -13.24 -2.26 -14.94
N GLY A 172 -12.36 -1.90 -14.01
CA GLY A 172 -12.42 -2.35 -12.62
C GLY A 172 -12.19 -3.87 -12.44
N ALA A 173 -11.76 -4.58 -13.49
CA ALA A 173 -11.46 -6.01 -13.40
C ALA A 173 -10.03 -6.22 -12.87
N ALA A 174 -9.90 -7.20 -11.98
CA ALA A 174 -8.57 -7.63 -11.55
C ALA A 174 -7.83 -8.31 -12.71
N ILE A 175 -6.54 -8.01 -12.83
CA ILE A 175 -5.62 -8.66 -13.77
C ILE A 175 -4.82 -9.74 -13.04
N ARG A 176 -4.46 -10.78 -13.73
CA ARG A 176 -3.60 -11.85 -13.23
C ARG A 176 -2.13 -11.45 -13.29
N VAL A 177 -1.29 -12.21 -12.61
CA VAL A 177 0.14 -11.92 -12.47
C VAL A 177 0.88 -11.78 -13.80
N ASP A 178 0.56 -12.59 -14.82
CA ASP A 178 1.15 -12.52 -16.15
C ASP A 178 0.90 -11.15 -16.85
N ALA A 179 -0.34 -10.66 -16.78
CA ALA A 179 -0.67 -9.33 -17.27
C ALA A 179 -0.07 -8.21 -16.39
N ALA A 180 0.06 -8.45 -15.08
CA ALA A 180 0.67 -7.51 -14.16
C ALA A 180 2.18 -7.32 -14.39
N ILE A 181 2.89 -8.39 -14.77
CA ILE A 181 4.29 -8.31 -15.22
C ILE A 181 4.41 -7.46 -16.48
N GLN A 182 3.56 -7.72 -17.48
CA GLN A 182 3.57 -6.94 -18.72
C GLN A 182 3.24 -5.45 -18.51
N ALA A 183 2.42 -5.16 -17.51
CA ALA A 183 2.07 -3.80 -17.11
C ALA A 183 3.12 -3.12 -16.19
N GLY A 184 4.21 -3.81 -15.83
CA GLY A 184 5.22 -3.31 -14.89
C GLY A 184 4.72 -3.15 -13.45
N ILE A 185 3.65 -3.87 -13.08
CA ILE A 185 3.10 -3.91 -11.72
C ILE A 185 3.85 -4.94 -10.86
N VAL A 186 4.35 -5.99 -11.46
CA VAL A 186 5.13 -7.04 -10.81
C VAL A 186 6.52 -7.05 -11.43
N ASP A 187 7.55 -7.02 -10.58
CA ASP A 187 8.95 -7.06 -11.00
C ASP A 187 9.45 -8.50 -11.13
N GLU A 188 8.97 -9.41 -10.26
CA GLU A 188 9.41 -10.79 -10.23
C GLU A 188 8.26 -11.76 -9.92
N LEU A 189 8.15 -12.82 -10.74
CA LEU A 189 7.26 -13.94 -10.53
C LEU A 189 8.06 -15.12 -9.95
N VAL A 190 7.59 -15.67 -8.85
CA VAL A 190 8.19 -16.84 -8.20
C VAL A 190 7.21 -18.01 -8.16
N GLN A 191 7.62 -19.16 -7.62
CA GLN A 191 6.74 -20.28 -7.39
C GLN A 191 5.72 -19.98 -6.28
N ASP A 192 4.65 -20.75 -6.27
CA ASP A 192 3.58 -20.61 -5.27
C ASP A 192 4.13 -20.81 -3.84
N GLY A 193 3.93 -19.80 -3.01
CA GLY A 193 4.41 -19.77 -1.62
C GLY A 193 5.79 -19.16 -1.41
N ASP A 194 6.54 -18.84 -2.47
CA ASP A 194 7.93 -18.36 -2.38
C ASP A 194 8.07 -16.82 -2.35
N ALA A 195 6.97 -16.07 -2.51
CA ALA A 195 7.06 -14.62 -2.65
C ALA A 195 7.67 -13.92 -1.43
N LEU A 196 7.36 -14.38 -0.22
CA LEU A 196 7.95 -13.81 0.99
C LEU A 196 9.46 -14.10 1.07
N HIS A 197 9.89 -15.32 0.78
CA HIS A 197 11.30 -15.68 0.80
C HIS A 197 12.10 -14.81 -0.16
N GLN A 198 11.65 -14.71 -1.39
CA GLN A 198 12.31 -13.89 -2.43
C GLN A 198 12.30 -12.40 -2.09
N ALA A 199 11.18 -11.88 -1.57
CA ALA A 199 11.09 -10.48 -1.15
C ALA A 199 12.09 -10.13 -0.03
N LEU A 200 12.32 -11.07 0.91
CA LEU A 200 13.34 -10.88 1.96
C LEU A 200 14.75 -10.84 1.37
N GLN A 201 15.07 -11.69 0.39
CA GLN A 201 16.37 -11.65 -0.30
C GLN A 201 16.57 -10.31 -1.03
N VAL A 202 15.58 -9.86 -1.79
CA VAL A 202 15.62 -8.55 -2.47
C VAL A 202 15.80 -7.42 -1.46
N ALA A 203 15.07 -7.47 -0.34
CA ALA A 203 15.19 -6.44 0.71
C ALA A 203 16.58 -6.40 1.35
N GLN A 204 17.23 -7.55 1.53
CA GLN A 204 18.61 -7.62 2.02
C GLN A 204 19.59 -6.94 1.05
N ASP A 205 19.43 -7.16 -0.25
CA ASP A 205 20.25 -6.49 -1.26
C ASP A 205 20.02 -4.97 -1.26
N TYR A 206 18.77 -4.54 -1.19
CA TYR A 206 18.42 -3.12 -1.10
C TYR A 206 18.93 -2.46 0.19
N ALA A 207 18.96 -3.20 1.30
CA ALA A 207 19.48 -2.71 2.58
C ALA A 207 21.00 -2.39 2.57
N GLN A 208 21.75 -2.87 1.57
CA GLN A 208 23.17 -2.53 1.36
C GLN A 208 23.36 -1.23 0.60
N ILE A 209 22.33 -0.69 -0.04
CA ILE A 209 22.42 0.58 -0.77
C ILE A 209 22.64 1.73 0.23
N PRO A 210 23.56 2.69 -0.06
CA PRO A 210 23.77 3.85 0.80
C PRO A 210 22.45 4.60 1.07
N PRO A 211 21.98 4.67 2.34
CA PRO A 211 20.60 5.08 2.64
C PRO A 211 20.29 6.52 2.26
N LYS A 212 21.24 7.45 2.42
CA LYS A 212 21.04 8.85 2.04
C LYS A 212 20.90 9.04 0.54
N ALA A 213 21.72 8.33 -0.25
CA ALA A 213 21.66 8.39 -1.70
C ALA A 213 20.33 7.79 -2.19
N TYR A 214 19.94 6.63 -1.65
CA TYR A 214 18.67 5.98 -1.96
C TYR A 214 17.48 6.91 -1.69
N ALA A 215 17.39 7.46 -0.48
CA ALA A 215 16.31 8.37 -0.09
C ALA A 215 16.23 9.61 -1.00
N THR A 216 17.39 10.19 -1.35
CA THR A 216 17.46 11.35 -2.24
C THR A 216 16.93 11.03 -3.64
N VAL A 217 17.42 9.94 -4.25
CA VAL A 217 17.01 9.54 -5.61
C VAL A 217 15.53 9.16 -5.65
N LYS A 218 15.05 8.40 -4.65
CA LYS A 218 13.63 8.04 -4.53
C LYS A 218 12.75 9.29 -4.40
N PHE A 219 13.12 10.24 -3.55
CA PHE A 219 12.39 11.49 -3.41
C PHE A 219 12.38 12.28 -4.72
N GLN A 220 13.52 12.48 -5.37
CA GLN A 220 13.62 13.18 -6.67
C GLN A 220 12.71 12.56 -7.73
N ASN A 221 12.67 11.23 -7.80
CA ASN A 221 11.81 10.49 -8.74
C ASN A 221 10.31 10.66 -8.44
N ARG A 222 9.93 10.78 -7.15
CA ARG A 222 8.52 10.80 -6.68
C ARG A 222 8.01 12.19 -6.31
N GLN A 223 8.88 13.20 -6.26
CA GLN A 223 8.58 14.53 -5.71
C GLN A 223 7.32 15.15 -6.31
N HIS A 224 7.18 15.14 -7.62
CA HIS A 224 6.01 15.74 -8.29
C HIS A 224 4.68 15.11 -7.82
N THR A 225 4.65 13.79 -7.72
CA THR A 225 3.46 13.06 -7.24
C THR A 225 3.20 13.32 -5.75
N ILE A 226 4.26 13.38 -4.94
CA ILE A 226 4.15 13.70 -3.50
C ILE A 226 3.56 15.10 -3.32
N GLU A 227 4.00 16.09 -4.08
CA GLU A 227 3.48 17.45 -4.04
C GLU A 227 2.02 17.53 -4.49
N ALA A 228 1.66 16.83 -5.57
CA ALA A 228 0.28 16.75 -6.04
C ALA A 228 -0.64 16.10 -5.00
N LEU A 229 -0.21 15.00 -4.39
CA LEU A 229 -0.97 14.32 -3.33
C LEU A 229 -1.15 15.21 -2.09
N LYS A 230 -0.11 15.92 -1.65
CA LYS A 230 -0.22 16.91 -0.57
C LYS A 230 -1.21 18.03 -0.87
N ALA A 231 -1.23 18.50 -2.12
CA ALA A 231 -2.19 19.51 -2.54
C ALA A 231 -3.64 19.00 -2.49
N GLU A 232 -3.90 17.75 -2.88
CA GLU A 232 -5.23 17.14 -2.77
C GLU A 232 -5.64 16.93 -1.30
N ILE A 233 -4.73 16.52 -0.42
CA ILE A 233 -4.98 16.44 1.03
C ILE A 233 -5.38 17.80 1.60
N ALA A 234 -4.65 18.86 1.25
CA ALA A 234 -4.96 20.21 1.70
C ALA A 234 -6.35 20.70 1.19
N LYS A 235 -6.71 20.39 -0.06
CA LYS A 235 -8.05 20.66 -0.59
C LYS A 235 -9.14 19.90 0.16
N SER A 236 -8.93 18.60 0.43
CA SER A 236 -9.86 17.78 1.21
C SER A 236 -10.08 18.35 2.60
N ALA A 237 -9.01 18.76 3.28
CA ALA A 237 -9.09 19.34 4.62
C ALA A 237 -9.88 20.67 4.65
N ALA A 238 -9.80 21.47 3.58
CA ALA A 238 -10.50 22.74 3.46
C ALA A 238 -11.96 22.61 2.97
N SER A 239 -12.35 21.44 2.45
CA SER A 239 -13.68 21.19 1.91
C SER A 239 -14.67 20.71 2.98
N LYS A 240 -15.95 21.03 2.77
CA LYS A 240 -17.02 20.41 3.55
C LYS A 240 -17.10 18.91 3.20
N PRO A 241 -17.40 18.05 4.16
CA PRO A 241 -17.67 16.64 3.88
C PRO A 241 -18.77 16.49 2.83
N MET A 242 -18.50 15.67 1.81
CA MET A 242 -19.48 15.31 0.79
C MET A 242 -19.59 13.78 0.75
N PRO A 243 -20.77 13.24 0.39
CA PRO A 243 -20.90 11.79 0.21
C PRO A 243 -19.89 11.29 -0.83
N TRP A 244 -19.14 10.25 -0.47
CA TRP A 244 -18.26 9.52 -1.39
C TRP A 244 -19.01 8.37 -2.05
N PHE A 245 -19.90 7.73 -1.29
CA PHE A 245 -20.83 6.74 -1.82
C PHE A 245 -22.02 7.41 -2.48
N THR A 246 -22.48 6.84 -3.59
CA THR A 246 -23.64 7.27 -4.34
C THR A 246 -24.78 6.27 -4.18
N ASP A 247 -25.93 6.57 -4.74
CA ASP A 247 -27.08 5.64 -4.76
C ASP A 247 -26.81 4.35 -5.57
N GLU A 248 -25.67 4.29 -6.29
CA GLU A 248 -25.21 3.13 -7.05
C GLU A 248 -24.28 2.19 -6.23
N THR A 249 -23.85 2.65 -5.03
CA THR A 249 -22.97 1.88 -4.11
C THR A 249 -23.79 0.94 -3.24
#